data_5ef7a4e28055d71ccfcefdb5443980e7
#
_entry.id   5ef7a4e28055d71ccfcefdb5443980e7
#
_cell.length_a   1.000
_cell.length_b   1.000
_cell.length_c   1.000
_cell.angle_alpha   90.00
_cell.angle_beta   90.00
_cell.angle_gamma   90.00
#
_symmetry.space_group_name_H-M   'P 1'
#
loop_
_entity.id
_entity.type
_entity.pdbx_description
1 polymer ?
#
loop_
_entity_poly.entity_id
_entity_poly.type
_entity_poly.pdbx_seq_one_letter_code
_entity_poly.pdbx_strand_id
1 'polypeptide(L)'
;GKNIIPSLFKESSVYSYRFYDENKKASKYWRDIGTLDAYYEASMDLCQVNPEFNLYDPEWPLRTYQPQAPPAKFVFAEEGRRCGRALDSVISNGCIISGSRVSGSILGPNVRVHSFCDIEETILMPGVRVGRHARIRRAIIDRDVLVPRGALIGFNPEEDRRRHTVTDNGVVVVTAEDALPFDVEVGELENVHG
;
A
#
# COMPACT_ATOMS: atom_id res chain seq x y z
N GLY A 1 10.67 -20.05 16.45
CA GLY A 1 9.89 -20.31 17.67
C GLY A 1 9.69 -21.78 17.97
N LYS A 2 9.29 -22.61 17.00
CA LYS A 2 8.85 -24.00 17.26
C LYS A 2 9.96 -25.00 17.63
N ASN A 3 11.21 -24.75 17.26
CA ASN A 3 12.29 -25.75 17.42
C ASN A 3 13.36 -25.29 18.42
N ILE A 4 13.99 -24.15 18.21
CA ILE A 4 15.16 -23.68 18.97
C ILE A 4 14.81 -23.40 20.43
N ILE A 5 13.82 -22.55 20.71
CA ILE A 5 13.45 -22.18 22.08
C ILE A 5 12.95 -23.42 22.87
N PRO A 6 12.07 -24.27 22.33
CA PRO A 6 11.64 -25.48 23.03
C PRO A 6 12.74 -26.50 23.31
N SER A 7 13.77 -26.62 22.45
CA SER A 7 14.92 -27.48 22.74
C SER A 7 15.82 -26.89 23.83
N LEU A 8 16.14 -25.59 23.74
CA LEU A 8 16.96 -24.91 24.73
C LEU A 8 16.33 -24.87 26.11
N PHE A 9 15.02 -24.74 26.20
CA PHE A 9 14.30 -24.74 27.47
C PHE A 9 14.47 -26.02 28.30
N LYS A 10 14.82 -27.14 27.66
CA LYS A 10 15.07 -28.43 28.34
C LYS A 10 16.49 -28.56 28.88
N GLU A 11 17.45 -27.81 28.32
CA GLU A 11 18.87 -28.00 28.58
C GLU A 11 19.53 -26.76 29.23
N SER A 12 18.85 -25.63 29.18
CA SER A 12 19.41 -24.34 29.63
C SER A 12 18.35 -23.49 30.30
N SER A 13 18.79 -22.57 31.15
CA SER A 13 17.93 -21.54 31.73
C SER A 13 17.58 -20.50 30.67
N VAL A 14 16.30 -20.36 30.34
CA VAL A 14 15.79 -19.39 29.37
C VAL A 14 15.02 -18.32 30.12
N TYR A 15 15.38 -17.06 29.89
CA TYR A 15 14.78 -15.89 30.52
C TYR A 15 14.05 -15.05 29.48
N SER A 16 12.89 -14.47 29.83
CA SER A 16 12.21 -13.49 29.01
C SER A 16 12.79 -12.11 29.23
N TYR A 17 13.03 -11.38 28.14
CA TYR A 17 13.38 -9.97 28.17
C TYR A 17 12.15 -9.12 27.86
N ARG A 18 11.85 -8.15 28.72
CA ARG A 18 10.76 -7.20 28.47
C ARG A 18 11.16 -6.26 27.34
N PHE A 19 10.40 -6.28 26.25
CA PHE A 19 10.57 -5.35 25.13
C PHE A 19 9.88 -4.02 25.47
N TYR A 20 10.55 -3.27 26.35
CA TYR A 20 10.04 -2.04 26.96
C TYR A 20 11.05 -0.92 26.81
N ASP A 21 10.57 0.30 26.54
CA ASP A 21 11.37 1.51 26.48
C ASP A 21 11.32 2.19 27.84
N GLU A 22 12.41 2.10 28.59
CA GLU A 22 12.51 2.69 29.93
C GLU A 22 12.47 4.22 29.92
N ASN A 23 12.85 4.85 28.81
CA ASN A 23 12.82 6.30 28.67
C ASN A 23 11.40 6.81 28.37
N LYS A 24 10.73 6.17 27.44
CA LYS A 24 9.35 6.49 27.05
C LYS A 24 8.29 5.90 28.00
N LYS A 25 8.70 5.04 28.94
CA LYS A 25 7.80 4.32 29.87
C LYS A 25 6.67 3.57 29.16
N ALA A 26 6.97 3.01 27.97
CA ALA A 26 6.01 2.32 27.12
C ALA A 26 6.60 1.05 26.50
N SER A 27 5.77 0.13 26.07
CA SER A 27 6.20 -1.00 25.24
C SER A 27 6.77 -0.48 23.94
N LYS A 28 7.91 -1.05 23.49
CA LYS A 28 8.44 -0.76 22.17
C LYS A 28 7.49 -1.32 21.11
N TYR A 29 7.44 -0.64 19.97
CA TYR A 29 6.63 -1.10 18.85
C TYR A 29 7.10 -2.49 18.39
N TRP A 30 6.18 -3.40 18.31
CA TRP A 30 6.36 -4.72 17.70
C TRP A 30 5.03 -5.22 17.19
N ARG A 31 4.99 -5.66 15.94
CA ARG A 31 3.80 -6.20 15.31
C ARG A 31 4.16 -7.41 14.45
N ASP A 32 3.40 -8.49 14.60
CA ASP A 32 3.49 -9.65 13.71
C ASP A 32 2.74 -9.33 12.41
N ILE A 33 3.44 -9.46 11.27
CA ILE A 33 2.89 -9.25 9.92
C ILE A 33 2.86 -10.57 9.12
N GLY A 34 2.70 -11.70 9.80
CA GLY A 34 2.71 -13.04 9.20
C GLY A 34 1.47 -13.38 8.35
N THR A 35 0.48 -12.51 8.29
CA THR A 35 -0.72 -12.67 7.43
C THR A 35 -0.94 -11.42 6.59
N LEU A 36 -1.68 -11.56 5.48
CA LEU A 36 -2.04 -10.43 4.61
C LEU A 36 -2.85 -9.37 5.36
N ASP A 37 -3.78 -9.79 6.22
CA ASP A 37 -4.56 -8.88 7.05
C ASP A 37 -3.69 -8.11 8.04
N ALA A 38 -2.79 -8.79 8.75
CA ALA A 38 -1.87 -8.14 9.68
C ALA A 38 -0.91 -7.16 8.97
N TYR A 39 -0.43 -7.52 7.78
CA TYR A 39 0.37 -6.63 6.93
C TYR A 39 -0.43 -5.40 6.49
N TYR A 40 -1.66 -5.61 6.04
CA TYR A 40 -2.55 -4.53 5.62
C TYR A 40 -2.84 -3.56 6.77
N GLU A 41 -3.25 -4.07 7.93
CA GLU A 41 -3.55 -3.26 9.12
C GLU A 41 -2.33 -2.47 9.59
N ALA A 42 -1.16 -3.12 9.69
CA ALA A 42 0.08 -2.45 10.07
C ALA A 42 0.48 -1.35 9.09
N SER A 43 0.20 -1.55 7.80
CA SER A 43 0.46 -0.55 6.77
C SER A 43 -0.53 0.62 6.85
N MET A 44 -1.83 0.36 7.04
CA MET A 44 -2.84 1.41 7.17
C MET A 44 -2.64 2.26 8.43
N ASP A 45 -2.06 1.71 9.48
CA ASP A 45 -1.69 2.46 10.68
C ASP A 45 -0.73 3.62 10.37
N LEU A 46 0.16 3.46 9.38
CA LEU A 46 1.06 4.54 8.92
C LEU A 46 0.33 5.76 8.35
N CYS A 47 -0.91 5.61 7.92
CA CYS A 47 -1.75 6.69 7.38
C CYS A 47 -2.47 7.47 8.50
N GLN A 48 -2.41 7.03 9.74
CA GLN A 48 -3.01 7.73 10.88
C GLN A 48 -2.26 9.01 11.21
N VAL A 49 -2.95 9.96 11.83
CA VAL A 49 -2.35 11.24 12.28
C VAL A 49 -1.23 11.00 13.30
N ASN A 50 -1.44 10.03 14.19
CA ASN A 50 -0.47 9.62 15.21
C ASN A 50 -0.22 8.12 15.12
N PRO A 51 0.57 7.65 14.16
CA PRO A 51 0.84 6.23 13.99
C PRO A 51 1.69 5.71 15.17
N GLU A 52 1.42 4.50 15.62
CA GLU A 52 2.27 3.84 16.63
C GLU A 52 3.71 3.70 16.15
N PHE A 53 3.88 3.41 14.86
CA PHE A 53 5.16 3.33 14.18
C PHE A 53 5.41 4.59 13.34
N ASN A 54 6.22 5.50 13.88
CA ASN A 54 6.48 6.79 13.23
C ASN A 54 7.67 6.71 12.27
N LEU A 55 7.41 6.78 10.96
CA LEU A 55 8.45 6.82 9.93
C LEU A 55 9.32 8.10 9.98
N TYR A 56 8.84 9.14 10.63
CA TYR A 56 9.47 10.47 10.68
C TYR A 56 10.21 10.72 12.01
N ASP A 57 10.41 9.68 12.82
CA ASP A 57 11.17 9.79 14.08
C ASP A 57 12.67 9.97 13.78
N PRO A 58 13.25 11.16 14.04
CA PRO A 58 14.67 11.41 13.77
C PRO A 58 15.60 10.65 14.71
N GLU A 59 15.12 10.22 15.88
CA GLU A 59 15.90 9.44 16.84
C GLU A 59 15.97 7.96 16.46
N TRP A 60 15.01 7.50 15.61
CA TRP A 60 15.02 6.14 15.06
C TRP A 60 14.83 6.13 13.54
N PRO A 61 15.81 6.62 12.78
CA PRO A 61 15.68 6.69 11.33
C PRO A 61 15.70 5.29 10.71
N LEU A 62 14.69 5.02 9.89
CA LEU A 62 14.62 3.79 9.11
C LEU A 62 15.54 3.90 7.90
N ARG A 63 16.65 3.17 7.94
CA ARG A 63 17.60 3.09 6.83
C ARG A 63 17.27 1.88 5.95
N THR A 64 16.59 2.12 4.86
CA THR A 64 16.25 1.10 3.86
C THR A 64 16.66 1.58 2.48
N TYR A 65 16.68 0.66 1.52
CA TYR A 65 16.89 1.02 0.12
C TYR A 65 15.76 1.93 -0.37
N GLN A 66 16.13 3.10 -0.84
CA GLN A 66 15.22 4.05 -1.49
C GLN A 66 15.71 4.27 -2.91
N PRO A 67 14.92 3.88 -3.94
CA PRO A 67 15.28 4.17 -5.32
C PRO A 67 15.32 5.68 -5.52
N GLN A 68 16.34 6.16 -6.25
CA GLN A 68 16.39 7.56 -6.64
C GLN A 68 15.29 7.82 -7.66
N ALA A 69 14.35 8.66 -7.30
CA ALA A 69 13.25 9.07 -8.15
C ALA A 69 12.87 10.53 -7.81
N PRO A 70 12.29 11.28 -8.75
CA PRO A 70 11.83 12.64 -8.48
C PRO A 70 10.74 12.66 -7.41
N PRO A 71 10.47 13.80 -6.77
CA PRO A 71 9.35 13.94 -5.85
C PRO A 71 8.01 13.54 -6.47
N ALA A 72 7.05 13.14 -5.64
CA ALA A 72 5.69 12.84 -6.08
C ALA A 72 5.06 14.08 -6.73
N LYS A 73 4.34 13.86 -7.85
CA LYS A 73 3.70 14.92 -8.64
C LYS A 73 2.19 14.78 -8.66
N PHE A 74 1.49 15.86 -8.34
CA PHE A 74 0.04 15.97 -8.42
C PHE A 74 -0.31 16.93 -9.56
N VAL A 75 -1.09 16.49 -10.53
CA VAL A 75 -1.38 17.25 -11.74
C VAL A 75 -2.85 17.22 -12.09
N PHE A 76 -3.21 18.13 -13.02
CA PHE A 76 -4.56 18.45 -13.45
C PHE A 76 -5.44 18.92 -12.30
N ALA A 77 -5.31 20.22 -11.98
CA ALA A 77 -6.28 20.96 -11.20
C ALA A 77 -7.18 21.75 -12.15
N GLU A 78 -8.24 21.10 -12.61
CA GLU A 78 -9.31 21.74 -13.40
C GLU A 78 -10.51 21.94 -12.48
N GLU A 79 -10.82 23.18 -12.16
CA GLU A 79 -11.91 23.53 -11.25
C GLU A 79 -13.25 22.92 -11.71
N GLY A 80 -13.97 22.28 -10.78
CA GLY A 80 -15.24 21.62 -11.05
C GLY A 80 -15.16 20.32 -11.86
N ARG A 81 -14.00 19.89 -12.33
CA ARG A 81 -13.85 18.67 -13.15
C ARG A 81 -12.96 17.62 -12.52
N ARG A 82 -11.69 17.93 -12.28
CA ARG A 82 -10.71 16.97 -11.71
C ARG A 82 -9.60 17.70 -10.96
N CYS A 83 -9.12 17.08 -9.90
CA CYS A 83 -7.98 17.55 -9.13
C CYS A 83 -7.19 16.34 -8.62
N GLY A 84 -5.89 16.32 -8.90
CA GLY A 84 -4.98 15.33 -8.32
C GLY A 84 -4.76 15.65 -6.84
N ARG A 85 -5.20 14.77 -5.94
CA ARG A 85 -5.08 14.99 -4.49
C ARG A 85 -4.87 13.68 -3.73
N ALA A 86 -4.14 13.78 -2.63
CA ALA A 86 -4.01 12.70 -1.64
C ALA A 86 -4.34 13.26 -0.25
N LEU A 87 -5.09 12.50 0.52
CA LEU A 87 -5.56 12.83 1.86
C LEU A 87 -5.21 11.66 2.80
N ASP A 88 -4.65 11.96 3.97
CA ASP A 88 -4.30 10.95 4.98
C ASP A 88 -3.57 9.74 4.37
N SER A 89 -2.56 10.00 3.54
CA SER A 89 -1.92 8.99 2.70
C SER A 89 -0.39 9.15 2.69
N VAL A 90 0.30 8.03 2.53
CA VAL A 90 1.76 8.00 2.39
C VAL A 90 2.12 7.82 0.92
N ILE A 91 2.74 8.83 0.31
CA ILE A 91 3.07 8.84 -1.12
C ILE A 91 4.57 8.85 -1.31
N SER A 92 5.11 7.79 -1.93
CA SER A 92 6.53 7.67 -2.21
C SER A 92 6.97 8.54 -3.39
N ASN A 93 8.28 8.72 -3.51
CA ASN A 93 8.91 9.41 -4.65
C ASN A 93 8.62 8.70 -6.00
N GLY A 94 8.69 9.45 -7.09
CA GLY A 94 8.38 8.99 -8.45
C GLY A 94 6.90 8.83 -8.76
N CYS A 95 6.00 9.00 -7.77
CA CYS A 95 4.57 8.88 -8.00
C CYS A 95 4.01 10.03 -8.83
N ILE A 96 3.03 9.73 -9.69
CA ILE A 96 2.23 10.73 -10.40
C ILE A 96 0.75 10.45 -10.18
N ILE A 97 0.06 11.40 -9.56
CA ILE A 97 -1.39 11.35 -9.35
C ILE A 97 -2.03 12.39 -10.26
N SER A 98 -2.73 11.91 -11.29
CA SER A 98 -3.24 12.71 -12.39
C SER A 98 -4.76 12.89 -12.28
N GLY A 99 -5.21 14.01 -11.72
CA GLY A 99 -6.63 14.35 -11.65
C GLY A 99 -7.51 13.30 -10.97
N SER A 100 -7.02 12.71 -9.88
CA SER A 100 -7.63 11.61 -9.13
C SER A 100 -7.58 11.84 -7.64
N ARG A 101 -8.46 11.17 -6.90
CA ARG A 101 -8.48 11.17 -5.44
C ARG A 101 -7.79 9.90 -4.91
N VAL A 102 -6.89 10.11 -3.97
CA VAL A 102 -6.29 9.07 -3.14
C VAL A 102 -6.58 9.41 -1.68
N SER A 103 -7.03 8.45 -0.88
CA SER A 103 -7.40 8.68 0.51
C SER A 103 -7.04 7.48 1.38
N GLY A 104 -6.44 7.71 2.56
CA GLY A 104 -6.10 6.67 3.51
C GLY A 104 -5.26 5.54 2.89
N SER A 105 -4.31 5.87 2.00
CA SER A 105 -3.67 4.88 1.15
C SER A 105 -2.15 5.03 1.13
N ILE A 106 -1.46 3.95 0.78
CA ILE A 106 -0.01 3.92 0.64
C ILE A 106 0.35 3.66 -0.82
N LEU A 107 1.13 4.57 -1.41
CA LEU A 107 1.66 4.43 -2.75
C LEU A 107 3.17 4.23 -2.71
N GLY A 108 3.61 3.05 -3.12
CA GLY A 108 5.02 2.72 -3.31
C GLY A 108 5.69 3.55 -4.41
N PRO A 109 7.02 3.48 -4.54
CA PRO A 109 7.75 4.25 -5.55
C PRO A 109 7.24 4.02 -6.98
N ASN A 110 7.26 5.09 -7.78
CA ASN A 110 6.91 5.07 -9.22
C ASN A 110 5.47 4.64 -9.55
N VAL A 111 4.55 4.72 -8.61
CA VAL A 111 3.13 4.46 -8.88
C VAL A 111 2.56 5.59 -9.75
N ARG A 112 1.77 5.20 -10.76
CA ARG A 112 1.05 6.14 -11.62
C ARG A 112 -0.46 5.93 -11.53
N VAL A 113 -1.19 6.97 -11.17
CA VAL A 113 -2.64 7.00 -11.13
C VAL A 113 -3.16 7.95 -12.20
N HIS A 114 -3.87 7.40 -13.20
CA HIS A 114 -4.50 8.19 -14.25
C HIS A 114 -5.74 8.93 -13.77
N SER A 115 -6.32 9.81 -14.61
CA SER A 115 -7.41 10.71 -14.22
C SER A 115 -8.72 10.00 -13.90
N PHE A 116 -9.48 10.63 -13.01
CA PHE A 116 -10.82 10.22 -12.60
C PHE A 116 -10.86 8.91 -11.79
N CYS A 117 -9.74 8.51 -11.20
CA CYS A 117 -9.70 7.38 -10.29
C CYS A 117 -10.09 7.81 -8.87
N ASP A 118 -10.63 6.86 -8.12
CA ASP A 118 -10.89 6.96 -6.70
C ASP A 118 -10.25 5.79 -5.99
N ILE A 119 -9.24 6.07 -5.15
CA ILE A 119 -8.44 5.06 -4.44
C ILE A 119 -8.57 5.32 -2.95
N GLU A 120 -9.04 4.33 -2.23
CA GLU A 120 -9.38 4.46 -0.83
C GLU A 120 -8.87 3.24 -0.05
N GLU A 121 -8.25 3.48 1.12
CA GLU A 121 -7.77 2.42 2.01
C GLU A 121 -6.98 1.32 1.26
N THR A 122 -6.04 1.71 0.41
CA THR A 122 -5.39 0.78 -0.53
C THR A 122 -3.88 0.90 -0.46
N ILE A 123 -3.20 -0.24 -0.59
CA ILE A 123 -1.75 -0.31 -0.77
C ILE A 123 -1.47 -0.58 -2.25
N LEU A 124 -0.86 0.39 -2.93
CA LEU A 124 -0.31 0.20 -4.28
C LEU A 124 1.19 -0.03 -4.16
N MET A 125 1.65 -1.22 -4.49
CA MET A 125 3.06 -1.55 -4.45
C MET A 125 3.86 -0.84 -5.56
N PRO A 126 5.21 -0.83 -5.50
CA PRO A 126 6.04 -0.11 -6.48
C PRO A 126 5.67 -0.43 -7.94
N GLY A 127 5.67 0.60 -8.80
CA GLY A 127 5.46 0.47 -10.22
C GLY A 127 4.03 0.24 -10.70
N VAL A 128 3.06 0.13 -9.78
CA VAL A 128 1.64 -0.04 -10.14
C VAL A 128 1.15 1.11 -11.01
N ARG A 129 0.40 0.77 -12.06
CA ARG A 129 -0.25 1.73 -12.95
C ARG A 129 -1.76 1.55 -12.91
N VAL A 130 -2.47 2.60 -12.54
CA VAL A 130 -3.94 2.58 -12.43
C VAL A 130 -4.55 3.33 -13.60
N GLY A 131 -5.31 2.61 -14.42
CA GLY A 131 -6.02 3.13 -15.60
C GLY A 131 -7.13 4.10 -15.22
N ARG A 132 -7.54 4.96 -16.18
CA ARG A 132 -8.56 6.00 -15.97
C ARG A 132 -9.88 5.41 -15.47
N HIS A 133 -10.57 6.16 -14.61
CA HIS A 133 -11.90 5.79 -14.06
C HIS A 133 -11.90 4.52 -13.18
N ALA A 134 -10.74 3.97 -12.83
CA ALA A 134 -10.68 2.86 -11.90
C ALA A 134 -11.08 3.30 -10.47
N ARG A 135 -11.75 2.43 -9.78
CA ARG A 135 -12.10 2.60 -8.37
C ARG A 135 -11.58 1.42 -7.58
N ILE A 136 -10.78 1.70 -6.57
CA ILE A 136 -10.11 0.68 -5.76
C ILE A 136 -10.36 1.02 -4.29
N ARG A 137 -10.81 0.04 -3.53
CA ARG A 137 -11.01 0.21 -2.11
C ARG A 137 -10.58 -1.05 -1.34
N ARG A 138 -9.92 -0.84 -0.20
CA ARG A 138 -9.55 -1.90 0.73
C ARG A 138 -8.81 -3.05 0.03
N ALA A 139 -7.70 -2.71 -0.64
CA ALA A 139 -6.97 -3.64 -1.49
C ALA A 139 -5.46 -3.53 -1.30
N ILE A 140 -4.77 -4.60 -1.66
CA ILE A 140 -3.33 -4.65 -1.88
C ILE A 140 -3.12 -4.95 -3.36
N ILE A 141 -2.51 -4.05 -4.10
CA ILE A 141 -2.15 -4.24 -5.50
C ILE A 141 -0.65 -4.48 -5.58
N ASP A 142 -0.27 -5.65 -6.07
CA ASP A 142 1.13 -6.08 -6.11
C ASP A 142 1.95 -5.28 -7.12
N ARG A 143 3.26 -5.44 -7.03
CA ARG A 143 4.26 -4.71 -7.83
C ARG A 143 4.00 -4.82 -9.33
N ASP A 144 4.19 -3.70 -10.01
CA ASP A 144 4.12 -3.58 -11.47
C ASP A 144 2.78 -4.01 -12.11
N VAL A 145 1.74 -4.23 -11.29
CA VAL A 145 0.40 -4.55 -11.79
C VAL A 145 -0.18 -3.38 -12.58
N LEU A 146 -0.77 -3.70 -13.73
CA LEU A 146 -1.52 -2.77 -14.56
C LEU A 146 -3.01 -2.92 -14.27
N VAL A 147 -3.59 -1.99 -13.53
CA VAL A 147 -5.03 -1.95 -13.27
C VAL A 147 -5.72 -1.32 -14.49
N PRO A 148 -6.64 -2.01 -15.16
CA PRO A 148 -7.27 -1.52 -16.37
C PRO A 148 -8.19 -0.33 -16.12
N ARG A 149 -8.51 0.38 -17.21
CA ARG A 149 -9.49 1.46 -17.19
C ARG A 149 -10.85 0.96 -16.69
N GLY A 150 -11.47 1.72 -15.78
CA GLY A 150 -12.79 1.43 -15.25
C GLY A 150 -12.87 0.24 -14.30
N ALA A 151 -11.74 -0.34 -13.92
CA ALA A 151 -11.72 -1.45 -12.97
C ALA A 151 -12.42 -1.08 -11.65
N LEU A 152 -13.19 -2.02 -11.12
CA LEU A 152 -13.82 -1.94 -9.81
C LEU A 152 -13.24 -3.04 -8.93
N ILE A 153 -12.46 -2.68 -7.91
CA ILE A 153 -11.79 -3.61 -6.99
C ILE A 153 -12.20 -3.25 -5.56
N GLY A 154 -12.71 -4.22 -4.80
CA GLY A 154 -13.16 -4.02 -3.43
C GLY A 154 -14.60 -3.48 -3.31
N PHE A 155 -15.38 -3.51 -4.37
CA PHE A 155 -16.77 -3.04 -4.41
C PHE A 155 -17.80 -4.16 -4.56
N ASN A 156 -17.42 -5.28 -5.11
CA ASN A 156 -18.27 -6.46 -5.27
C ASN A 156 -17.58 -7.71 -4.73
N PRO A 157 -17.88 -8.13 -3.50
CA PRO A 157 -17.20 -9.26 -2.85
C PRO A 157 -17.29 -10.59 -3.61
N GLU A 158 -18.36 -10.83 -4.36
CA GLU A 158 -18.52 -12.06 -5.15
C GLU A 158 -17.61 -12.05 -6.37
N GLU A 159 -17.56 -10.93 -7.08
CA GLU A 159 -16.71 -10.75 -8.23
C GLU A 159 -15.23 -10.71 -7.83
N ASP A 160 -14.92 -10.03 -6.72
CA ASP A 160 -13.55 -9.97 -6.19
C ASP A 160 -13.04 -11.37 -5.83
N ARG A 161 -13.85 -12.23 -5.19
CA ARG A 161 -13.46 -13.61 -4.87
C ARG A 161 -13.31 -14.52 -6.09
N ARG A 162 -13.97 -14.21 -7.20
CA ARG A 162 -13.82 -14.97 -8.46
C ARG A 162 -12.50 -14.68 -9.15
N ARG A 163 -11.99 -13.47 -9.00
CA ARG A 163 -10.86 -12.98 -9.78
C ARG A 163 -9.57 -12.86 -8.97
N HIS A 164 -9.70 -12.66 -7.67
CA HIS A 164 -8.59 -12.28 -6.79
C HIS A 164 -8.63 -13.07 -5.49
N THR A 165 -7.52 -13.07 -4.79
CA THR A 165 -7.48 -13.51 -3.40
C THR A 165 -8.17 -12.46 -2.53
N VAL A 166 -9.14 -12.90 -1.71
CA VAL A 166 -9.79 -12.03 -0.72
C VAL A 166 -9.56 -12.62 0.66
N THR A 167 -9.01 -11.85 1.57
CA THR A 167 -8.73 -12.29 2.94
C THR A 167 -10.02 -12.44 3.76
N ASP A 168 -9.90 -13.04 4.94
CA ASP A 168 -11.04 -13.20 5.86
C ASP A 168 -11.62 -11.84 6.29
N ASN A 169 -10.78 -10.82 6.42
CA ASN A 169 -11.19 -9.45 6.75
C ASN A 169 -11.66 -8.65 5.51
N GLY A 170 -11.73 -9.27 4.34
CA GLY A 170 -12.25 -8.65 3.12
C GLY A 170 -11.27 -7.73 2.39
N VAL A 171 -9.96 -7.89 2.61
CA VAL A 171 -8.94 -7.20 1.83
C VAL A 171 -8.73 -7.93 0.51
N VAL A 172 -8.86 -7.22 -0.60
CA VAL A 172 -8.65 -7.77 -1.94
C VAL A 172 -7.18 -7.70 -2.31
N VAL A 173 -6.59 -8.81 -2.69
CA VAL A 173 -5.18 -8.88 -3.11
C VAL A 173 -5.11 -9.20 -4.58
N VAL A 174 -4.54 -8.27 -5.36
CA VAL A 174 -4.39 -8.39 -6.80
C VAL A 174 -2.92 -8.59 -7.15
N THR A 175 -2.60 -9.70 -7.79
CA THR A 175 -1.25 -10.05 -8.22
C THR A 175 -1.08 -9.94 -9.74
N ALA A 176 0.15 -10.01 -10.23
CA ALA A 176 0.43 -10.01 -11.67
C ALA A 176 -0.12 -11.26 -12.39
N GLU A 177 -0.41 -12.33 -11.64
CA GLU A 177 -0.96 -13.58 -12.17
C GLU A 177 -2.49 -13.50 -12.32
N ASP A 178 -3.13 -12.55 -11.62
CA ASP A 178 -4.56 -12.35 -11.73
C ASP A 178 -4.89 -11.81 -13.12
N ALA A 179 -5.68 -12.56 -13.89
CA ALA A 179 -6.15 -12.12 -15.21
C ALA A 179 -7.07 -10.91 -15.04
N LEU A 180 -6.48 -9.72 -15.05
CA LEU A 180 -7.26 -8.51 -15.24
C LEU A 180 -7.68 -8.49 -16.73
N PRO A 181 -8.98 -8.43 -17.05
CA PRO A 181 -9.41 -8.43 -18.45
C PRO A 181 -8.86 -7.18 -19.12
N PHE A 182 -7.90 -7.39 -20.00
CA PHE A 182 -7.34 -6.36 -20.86
C PHE A 182 -8.18 -6.22 -22.13
N ASP A 183 -9.13 -5.32 -22.11
CA ASP A 183 -9.46 -4.55 -23.30
C ASP A 183 -8.68 -3.22 -23.21
N VAL A 184 -7.35 -3.31 -23.27
CA VAL A 184 -6.51 -2.12 -23.36
C VAL A 184 -6.09 -1.98 -24.82
N GLU A 185 -6.65 -0.98 -25.49
CA GLU A 185 -5.96 -0.36 -26.61
C GLU A 185 -4.58 0.12 -26.11
N VAL A 186 -3.55 -0.60 -26.51
CA VAL A 186 -2.14 -0.35 -26.14
C VAL A 186 -1.66 1.05 -26.57
N GLY A 187 -2.43 1.74 -27.41
CA GLY A 187 -2.13 3.06 -27.95
C GLY A 187 -2.15 4.23 -26.96
N GLU A 188 -2.78 4.13 -25.79
CA GLU A 188 -2.84 5.25 -24.83
C GLU A 188 -1.67 5.27 -23.81
N LEU A 189 -0.84 4.23 -23.77
CA LEU A 189 0.31 4.17 -22.85
C LEU A 189 1.58 4.83 -23.42
N GLU A 190 1.67 5.06 -24.73
CA GLU A 190 2.88 5.59 -25.38
C GLU A 190 2.96 7.13 -25.44
N ASN A 191 1.89 7.85 -25.15
CA ASN A 191 1.84 9.32 -25.30
C ASN A 191 2.11 10.12 -24.02
N VAL A 192 3.03 9.66 -23.14
CA VAL A 192 3.43 10.43 -21.95
C VAL A 192 4.94 10.60 -21.88
N HIS A 193 5.59 10.79 -23.03
CA HIS A 193 6.88 11.43 -23.14
C HIS A 193 6.68 12.79 -23.82
N GLY A 194 6.27 13.75 -23.02
CA GLY A 194 6.15 15.15 -23.37
C GLY A 194 6.15 15.97 -22.10
#